data_113885a0e203b39fc099fdd202c086fd
#
_entry.id   113885a0e203b39fc099fdd202c086fd
#
_cell.length_a   1.000
_cell.length_b   1.000
_cell.length_c   1.000
_cell.angle_alpha   90.00
_cell.angle_beta   90.00
_cell.angle_gamma   90.00
#
_symmetry.space_group_name_H-M   'P 1'
#
loop_
_entity.id
_entity.type
_entity.pdbx_description
1 polymer ?
#
loop_
_entity_poly.entity_id
_entity_poly.type
_entity_poly.pdbx_seq_one_letter_code
_entity_poly.pdbx_strand_id
1 'polypeptide(L)'
;MVRPSNRGCTVGAGEARRSSLECVRRRSAAGLVKVTLSSKRGSPHPMLEGFASSKVKTASGIEIHVTVGGRGRPLLLLHGYPQTHVMWHKIAPDLAKIFTVVMPDLRGYGDSGKPAPDDKHLNYSKRTMAQDQIDVMHALSLPRFQAVGHDRGGRVLHRLCLDHPDAVERAAVLDIGPTASMYARTDKAFATAYFHWFFLIQPRDLPERMIGADPEYWLGRLLGHWSRKPGVFTEAAMAEYRRCFRDPAGITATCEDYRAAASIDLEHDRADAQKRVACPLMVLWGAEGVVGKMFDALALWREKASDVSGRALPCGHFLPEEAPRETLAALQEFLVI
;
A
#
# COMPACT_ATOMS: atom_id res chain seq x y z
N MET A 1 -38.26 -70.49 8.83
CA MET A 1 -38.49 -71.15 7.54
C MET A 1 -38.49 -70.10 6.46
N VAL A 2 -37.65 -70.36 5.48
CA VAL A 2 -37.70 -69.82 4.09
C VAL A 2 -37.25 -68.40 3.86
N ARG A 3 -36.01 -68.24 3.37
CA ARG A 3 -35.57 -67.34 2.29
C ARG A 3 -36.25 -67.80 0.95
N PRO A 4 -36.12 -67.10 -0.18
CA PRO A 4 -35.32 -65.93 -0.65
C PRO A 4 -36.12 -64.96 -1.55
N SER A 5 -35.62 -63.90 -2.11
CA SER A 5 -34.91 -63.83 -3.38
C SER A 5 -34.61 -62.37 -3.83
N ASN A 6 -33.46 -62.27 -4.41
CA ASN A 6 -32.85 -61.24 -5.21
C ASN A 6 -33.64 -60.69 -6.41
N ARG A 7 -33.44 -59.38 -6.75
CA ARG A 7 -33.12 -58.76 -8.03
C ARG A 7 -33.10 -57.22 -7.80
N GLY A 8 -32.09 -56.48 -7.92
CA GLY A 8 -31.15 -56.25 -9.02
C GLY A 8 -31.68 -55.22 -10.00
N CYS A 9 -31.25 -53.94 -9.85
CA CYS A 9 -31.08 -53.08 -10.99
C CYS A 9 -30.14 -51.89 -10.65
N THR A 10 -29.21 -51.73 -11.53
CA THR A 10 -28.09 -50.80 -11.57
C THR A 10 -28.46 -49.40 -12.07
N VAL A 11 -27.52 -48.48 -11.88
CA VAL A 11 -27.13 -47.29 -12.66
C VAL A 11 -27.45 -45.94 -12.03
N GLY A 12 -26.37 -45.17 -11.83
CA GLY A 12 -26.37 -43.72 -11.85
C GLY A 12 -25.35 -43.06 -10.92
N ALA A 13 -24.06 -43.13 -11.25
CA ALA A 13 -23.05 -42.36 -10.58
C ALA A 13 -23.22 -40.87 -10.92
N GLY A 14 -23.42 -40.06 -9.89
CA GLY A 14 -23.37 -38.61 -9.96
C GLY A 14 -22.45 -38.13 -8.86
N GLU A 15 -21.17 -37.94 -9.17
CA GLU A 15 -20.19 -37.36 -8.26
C GLU A 15 -20.54 -35.87 -7.98
N ALA A 16 -21.13 -35.59 -6.86
CA ALA A 16 -21.16 -34.26 -6.27
C ALA A 16 -19.85 -34.04 -5.54
N ARG A 17 -18.92 -33.32 -6.16
CA ARG A 17 -17.71 -32.82 -5.49
C ARG A 17 -18.11 -31.83 -4.39
N ARG A 18 -18.03 -32.27 -3.14
CA ARG A 18 -18.08 -31.39 -1.96
C ARG A 18 -16.75 -30.67 -1.88
N SER A 19 -16.76 -29.34 -2.07
CA SER A 19 -15.65 -28.47 -1.73
C SER A 19 -15.53 -28.40 -0.20
N SER A 20 -14.50 -29.00 0.34
CA SER A 20 -14.14 -28.91 1.75
C SER A 20 -13.64 -27.52 2.08
N LEU A 21 -14.38 -26.78 2.90
CA LEU A 21 -13.92 -25.59 3.60
C LEU A 21 -12.98 -26.04 4.71
N GLU A 22 -11.67 -25.88 4.53
CA GLU A 22 -10.72 -26.01 5.65
C GLU A 22 -10.73 -24.73 6.48
N CYS A 23 -11.33 -24.83 7.66
CA CYS A 23 -11.31 -23.81 8.70
C CYS A 23 -10.09 -24.05 9.61
N VAL A 24 -9.00 -23.32 9.40
CA VAL A 24 -7.83 -23.36 10.28
C VAL A 24 -8.12 -22.54 11.53
N ARG A 25 -8.41 -23.21 12.65
CA ARG A 25 -8.51 -22.59 13.98
C ARG A 25 -7.14 -22.55 14.64
N ARG A 26 -6.54 -21.36 14.80
CA ARG A 26 -5.47 -21.12 15.77
C ARG A 26 -5.91 -20.07 16.77
N ARG A 27 -5.73 -20.36 18.06
CA ARG A 27 -6.00 -19.45 19.18
C ARG A 27 -4.79 -18.53 19.34
N SER A 28 -4.98 -17.21 19.26
CA SER A 28 -4.09 -16.23 19.85
C SER A 28 -4.83 -15.52 20.99
N ALA A 29 -4.09 -15.00 21.98
CA ALA A 29 -4.63 -14.41 23.20
C ALA A 29 -5.32 -13.06 23.03
N ALA A 30 -5.53 -12.59 21.81
CA ALA A 30 -6.36 -11.44 21.47
C ALA A 30 -7.43 -11.91 20.50
N GLY A 31 -8.67 -11.62 20.78
CA GLY A 31 -9.93 -12.07 20.20
C GLY A 31 -9.91 -12.64 18.79
N LEU A 32 -10.72 -13.67 18.55
CA LEU A 32 -10.86 -14.37 17.27
C LEU A 32 -11.35 -13.40 16.17
N VAL A 33 -10.44 -12.89 15.35
CA VAL A 33 -10.82 -12.17 14.12
C VAL A 33 -11.22 -13.24 13.10
N LYS A 34 -12.51 -13.32 12.77
CA LYS A 34 -12.98 -14.13 11.64
C LYS A 34 -12.59 -13.42 10.35
N VAL A 35 -11.46 -13.80 9.77
CA VAL A 35 -11.09 -13.39 8.43
C VAL A 35 -11.83 -14.28 7.45
N THR A 36 -12.77 -13.73 6.72
CA THR A 36 -13.49 -14.43 5.65
C THR A 36 -12.77 -14.11 4.34
N LEU A 37 -11.90 -15.00 3.90
CA LEU A 37 -11.47 -14.98 2.50
C LEU A 37 -12.71 -15.32 1.66
N SER A 38 -13.16 -14.38 0.85
CA SER A 38 -14.16 -14.69 -0.17
C SER A 38 -13.54 -15.70 -1.13
N SER A 39 -14.05 -16.92 -1.15
CA SER A 39 -13.53 -18.06 -1.92
C SER A 39 -13.76 -17.95 -3.44
N LYS A 40 -14.02 -16.78 -3.97
CA LYS A 40 -13.93 -16.52 -5.40
C LYS A 40 -12.45 -16.31 -5.71
N ARG A 41 -11.84 -17.22 -6.47
CA ARG A 41 -10.57 -16.94 -7.14
C ARG A 41 -10.76 -15.59 -7.82
N GLY A 42 -9.96 -14.60 -7.41
CA GLY A 42 -10.08 -13.24 -7.90
C GLY A 42 -10.00 -13.24 -9.42
N SER A 43 -10.70 -12.31 -10.03
CA SER A 43 -10.58 -12.10 -11.48
C SER A 43 -9.14 -11.75 -11.82
N PRO A 44 -8.55 -12.29 -12.89
CA PRO A 44 -7.22 -11.92 -13.34
C PRO A 44 -7.17 -10.41 -13.54
N HIS A 45 -6.16 -9.76 -12.98
CA HIS A 45 -5.99 -8.33 -13.20
C HIS A 45 -5.44 -8.10 -14.62
N PRO A 46 -6.06 -7.24 -15.43
CA PRO A 46 -5.71 -7.10 -16.87
C PRO A 46 -4.28 -6.62 -17.12
N MET A 47 -3.64 -5.99 -16.13
CA MET A 47 -2.25 -5.50 -16.22
C MET A 47 -1.24 -6.32 -15.43
N LEU A 48 -1.69 -7.31 -14.66
CA LEU A 48 -0.87 -8.08 -13.72
C LEU A 48 -1.15 -9.58 -13.95
N GLU A 49 -0.66 -10.10 -15.06
CA GLU A 49 -0.78 -11.53 -15.39
C GLU A 49 -0.18 -12.39 -14.28
N GLY A 50 -0.90 -13.43 -13.88
CA GLY A 50 -0.49 -14.32 -12.78
C GLY A 50 -0.83 -13.80 -11.39
N PHE A 51 -1.47 -12.63 -11.28
CA PHE A 51 -1.97 -12.08 -10.01
C PHE A 51 -3.48 -12.28 -9.88
N ALA A 52 -3.92 -12.42 -8.64
CA ALA A 52 -5.33 -12.53 -8.29
C ALA A 52 -5.72 -11.47 -7.25
N SER A 53 -6.86 -10.82 -7.46
CA SER A 53 -7.38 -9.80 -6.55
C SER A 53 -8.47 -10.37 -5.65
N SER A 54 -8.50 -9.93 -4.40
CA SER A 54 -9.50 -10.28 -3.40
C SER A 54 -9.73 -9.11 -2.45
N LYS A 55 -10.70 -9.25 -1.54
CA LYS A 55 -10.91 -8.30 -0.45
C LYS A 55 -10.67 -8.97 0.88
N VAL A 56 -9.96 -8.29 1.75
CA VAL A 56 -9.71 -8.70 3.14
C VAL A 56 -10.42 -7.73 4.07
N LYS A 57 -11.28 -8.26 4.94
CA LYS A 57 -11.93 -7.47 5.97
C LYS A 57 -11.01 -7.37 7.18
N THR A 58 -10.61 -6.15 7.52
CA THR A 58 -9.74 -5.85 8.68
C THR A 58 -10.50 -5.94 9.99
N ALA A 59 -9.79 -5.93 11.11
CA ALA A 59 -10.38 -5.90 12.45
C ALA A 59 -11.25 -4.65 12.68
N SER A 60 -10.94 -3.53 12.03
CA SER A 60 -11.76 -2.31 12.05
C SER A 60 -13.03 -2.40 11.19
N GLY A 61 -13.25 -3.53 10.51
CA GLY A 61 -14.42 -3.77 9.66
C GLY A 61 -14.31 -3.22 8.24
N ILE A 62 -13.19 -2.58 7.88
CA ILE A 62 -12.93 -2.04 6.54
C ILE A 62 -12.47 -3.16 5.60
N GLU A 63 -12.96 -3.16 4.38
CA GLU A 63 -12.49 -4.05 3.32
C GLU A 63 -11.28 -3.43 2.62
N ILE A 64 -10.16 -4.12 2.62
CA ILE A 64 -8.95 -3.76 1.87
C ILE A 64 -8.90 -4.61 0.60
N HIS A 65 -8.85 -3.96 -0.55
CA HIS A 65 -8.56 -4.60 -1.83
C HIS A 65 -7.10 -5.05 -1.87
N VAL A 66 -6.86 -6.30 -2.25
CA VAL A 66 -5.52 -6.89 -2.25
C VAL A 66 -5.30 -7.68 -3.52
N THR A 67 -4.20 -7.40 -4.20
CA THR A 67 -3.75 -8.16 -5.37
C THR A 67 -2.51 -8.96 -5.00
N VAL A 68 -2.54 -10.28 -5.23
CA VAL A 68 -1.48 -11.20 -4.80
C VAL A 68 -1.00 -12.05 -5.97
N GLY A 69 0.32 -12.22 -6.10
CA GLY A 69 0.92 -13.08 -7.12
C GLY A 69 2.30 -13.60 -6.73
N GLY A 70 2.79 -14.59 -7.48
CA GLY A 70 4.12 -15.16 -7.27
C GLY A 70 4.21 -16.20 -6.16
N ARG A 71 5.44 -16.59 -5.84
CA ARG A 71 5.78 -17.56 -4.78
C ARG A 71 7.13 -17.22 -4.18
N GLY A 72 7.30 -17.47 -2.90
CA GLY A 72 8.55 -17.24 -2.16
C GLY A 72 8.34 -16.47 -0.88
N ARG A 73 9.38 -15.76 -0.42
CA ARG A 73 9.28 -14.91 0.77
C ARG A 73 8.18 -13.86 0.58
N PRO A 74 7.40 -13.54 1.63
CA PRO A 74 6.38 -12.51 1.53
C PRO A 74 6.97 -11.12 1.30
N LEU A 75 6.39 -10.38 0.34
CA LEU A 75 6.77 -9.00 0.02
C LEU A 75 5.51 -8.14 -0.09
N LEU A 76 5.38 -7.17 0.80
CA LEU A 76 4.30 -6.18 0.82
C LEU A 76 4.72 -4.95 0.03
N LEU A 77 3.92 -4.51 -0.96
CA LEU A 77 4.16 -3.32 -1.76
C LEU A 77 3.04 -2.29 -1.54
N LEU A 78 3.37 -1.14 -0.95
CA LEU A 78 2.43 -0.08 -0.60
C LEU A 78 2.57 1.11 -1.55
N HIS A 79 1.51 1.43 -2.26
CA HIS A 79 1.45 2.56 -3.19
C HIS A 79 1.31 3.91 -2.48
N GLY A 80 1.41 5.00 -3.24
CA GLY A 80 1.21 6.36 -2.76
C GLY A 80 0.09 7.13 -3.44
N TYR A 81 -0.02 8.40 -3.10
CA TYR A 81 -0.95 9.36 -3.70
C TYR A 81 -0.41 9.87 -5.04
N PRO A 82 -1.22 10.05 -6.07
CA PRO A 82 -2.65 9.75 -6.17
C PRO A 82 -2.93 8.40 -6.88
N GLN A 83 -2.08 7.42 -6.68
CA GLN A 83 -2.08 6.14 -7.38
C GLN A 83 -2.82 5.03 -6.60
N THR A 84 -2.76 3.81 -7.15
CA THR A 84 -3.26 2.56 -6.58
C THR A 84 -2.18 1.48 -6.66
N HIS A 85 -2.48 0.25 -6.23
CA HIS A 85 -1.58 -0.90 -6.37
C HIS A 85 -1.03 -1.08 -7.80
N VAL A 86 -1.71 -0.56 -8.81
CA VAL A 86 -1.31 -0.66 -10.21
C VAL A 86 0.03 0.04 -10.50
N MET A 87 0.49 0.99 -9.69
CA MET A 87 1.79 1.62 -9.86
C MET A 87 2.97 0.63 -9.93
N TRP A 88 2.78 -0.56 -9.37
CA TRP A 88 3.79 -1.61 -9.34
C TRP A 88 3.84 -2.47 -10.61
N HIS A 89 2.94 -2.24 -11.59
CA HIS A 89 2.73 -3.12 -12.75
C HIS A 89 4.01 -3.41 -13.56
N LYS A 90 4.96 -2.48 -13.59
CA LYS A 90 6.21 -2.65 -14.35
C LYS A 90 7.26 -3.51 -13.65
N ILE A 91 7.17 -3.68 -12.32
CA ILE A 91 8.18 -4.41 -11.56
C ILE A 91 7.62 -5.61 -10.79
N ALA A 92 6.33 -5.61 -10.46
CA ALA A 92 5.70 -6.69 -9.71
C ALA A 92 5.81 -8.07 -10.39
N PRO A 93 5.66 -8.21 -11.72
CA PRO A 93 5.82 -9.51 -12.38
C PRO A 93 7.23 -10.11 -12.21
N ASP A 94 8.27 -9.30 -12.21
CA ASP A 94 9.63 -9.76 -11.98
C ASP A 94 9.91 -10.10 -10.51
N LEU A 95 9.38 -9.30 -9.59
CA LEU A 95 9.42 -9.61 -8.15
C LEU A 95 8.67 -10.91 -7.84
N ALA A 96 7.55 -11.18 -8.50
CA ALA A 96 6.74 -12.37 -8.31
C ALA A 96 7.44 -13.69 -8.73
N LYS A 97 8.56 -13.60 -9.45
CA LYS A 97 9.40 -14.78 -9.78
C LYS A 97 10.09 -15.36 -8.54
N ILE A 98 10.33 -14.52 -7.50
CA ILE A 98 11.09 -14.87 -6.30
C ILE A 98 10.37 -14.57 -4.98
N PHE A 99 9.30 -13.77 -5.02
CA PHE A 99 8.50 -13.40 -3.85
C PHE A 99 7.03 -13.79 -4.01
N THR A 100 6.35 -13.99 -2.89
CA THR A 100 4.90 -13.84 -2.80
C THR A 100 4.61 -12.36 -2.63
N VAL A 101 4.25 -11.69 -3.72
CA VAL A 101 4.01 -10.25 -3.77
C VAL A 101 2.57 -9.96 -3.37
N VAL A 102 2.39 -9.07 -2.39
CA VAL A 102 1.10 -8.60 -1.88
C VAL A 102 0.99 -7.10 -2.10
N MET A 103 0.01 -6.67 -2.86
CA MET A 103 -0.21 -5.28 -3.25
C MET A 103 -1.62 -4.84 -2.85
N PRO A 104 -1.81 -4.28 -1.66
CA PRO A 104 -3.09 -3.71 -1.26
C PRO A 104 -3.28 -2.32 -1.88
N ASP A 105 -4.53 -1.94 -2.12
CA ASP A 105 -4.89 -0.54 -2.12
C ASP A 105 -4.98 -0.05 -0.68
N LEU A 106 -4.36 1.06 -0.37
CA LEU A 106 -4.45 1.65 0.96
C LEU A 106 -5.90 2.02 1.31
N ARG A 107 -6.24 2.01 2.60
CA ARG A 107 -7.52 2.56 3.08
C ARG A 107 -7.77 3.93 2.45
N GLY A 108 -8.95 4.13 1.87
CA GLY A 108 -9.31 5.38 1.20
C GLY A 108 -8.92 5.48 -0.27
N TYR A 109 -8.12 4.53 -0.77
CA TYR A 109 -7.63 4.51 -2.14
C TYR A 109 -8.17 3.32 -2.94
N GLY A 110 -8.09 3.42 -4.24
CA GLY A 110 -8.44 2.33 -5.15
C GLY A 110 -9.80 1.71 -4.86
N ASP A 111 -9.85 0.39 -4.82
CA ASP A 111 -11.04 -0.39 -4.50
C ASP A 111 -11.16 -0.77 -3.01
N SER A 112 -10.30 -0.20 -2.16
CA SER A 112 -10.40 -0.33 -0.71
C SER A 112 -11.51 0.52 -0.12
N GLY A 113 -11.97 0.14 1.07
CA GLY A 113 -13.00 0.85 1.82
C GLY A 113 -12.59 2.28 2.16
N LYS A 114 -13.57 3.18 2.13
CA LYS A 114 -13.42 4.61 2.37
C LYS A 114 -14.30 5.02 3.55
N PRO A 115 -13.84 4.79 4.80
CA PRO A 115 -14.62 5.14 5.98
C PRO A 115 -14.90 6.64 6.04
N ALA A 116 -16.00 7.01 6.71
CA ALA A 116 -16.33 8.40 6.92
C ALA A 116 -15.20 9.12 7.71
N PRO A 117 -14.97 10.40 7.44
CA PRO A 117 -14.11 11.23 8.26
C PRO A 117 -14.52 11.23 9.74
N ASP A 118 -13.56 11.38 10.63
CA ASP A 118 -13.77 11.64 12.05
C ASP A 118 -13.05 12.93 12.47
N ASP A 119 -13.48 13.55 13.54
CA ASP A 119 -13.01 14.88 13.99
C ASP A 119 -11.50 14.91 14.30
N LYS A 120 -10.91 13.77 14.59
CA LYS A 120 -9.48 13.62 14.90
C LYS A 120 -8.67 12.99 13.76
N HIS A 121 -9.29 12.72 12.63
CA HIS A 121 -8.69 12.07 11.47
C HIS A 121 -8.08 10.68 11.76
N LEU A 122 -8.51 10.02 12.84
CA LEU A 122 -7.98 8.73 13.29
C LEU A 122 -8.17 7.63 12.26
N ASN A 123 -9.30 7.67 11.53
CA ASN A 123 -9.61 6.69 10.48
C ASN A 123 -8.55 6.64 9.38
N TYR A 124 -7.82 7.74 9.17
CA TYR A 124 -6.81 7.85 8.12
C TYR A 124 -5.40 8.07 8.67
N SER A 125 -5.19 7.90 9.98
CA SER A 125 -3.86 7.96 10.58
C SER A 125 -2.97 6.84 10.04
N LYS A 126 -1.68 7.09 9.93
CA LYS A 126 -0.71 6.07 9.47
C LYS A 126 -0.68 4.87 10.39
N ARG A 127 -0.99 5.06 11.68
CA ARG A 127 -1.14 3.96 12.64
C ARG A 127 -2.31 3.04 12.30
N THR A 128 -3.47 3.62 11.99
CA THR A 128 -4.64 2.85 11.57
C THR A 128 -4.38 2.14 10.24
N MET A 129 -3.78 2.83 9.27
CA MET A 129 -3.44 2.24 7.98
C MET A 129 -2.36 1.15 8.08
N ALA A 130 -1.42 1.27 9.01
CA ALA A 130 -0.43 0.24 9.30
C ALA A 130 -1.07 -1.02 9.90
N GLN A 131 -2.04 -0.85 10.80
CA GLN A 131 -2.81 -1.97 11.34
C GLN A 131 -3.59 -2.72 10.25
N ASP A 132 -4.16 -2.02 9.27
CA ASP A 132 -4.80 -2.68 8.11
C ASP A 132 -3.83 -3.62 7.39
N GLN A 133 -2.56 -3.22 7.24
CA GLN A 133 -1.56 -4.06 6.56
C GLN A 133 -1.23 -5.30 7.37
N ILE A 134 -1.13 -5.18 8.68
CA ILE A 134 -0.96 -6.33 9.57
C ILE A 134 -2.15 -7.30 9.45
N ASP A 135 -3.37 -6.77 9.44
CA ASP A 135 -4.58 -7.57 9.29
C ASP A 135 -4.60 -8.29 7.93
N VAL A 136 -4.23 -7.61 6.85
CA VAL A 136 -4.10 -8.19 5.50
C VAL A 136 -3.08 -9.32 5.50
N MET A 137 -1.87 -9.08 6.01
CA MET A 137 -0.80 -10.08 5.99
C MET A 137 -1.12 -11.28 6.88
N HIS A 138 -1.75 -11.07 8.04
CA HIS A 138 -2.24 -12.16 8.89
C HIS A 138 -3.35 -12.98 8.21
N ALA A 139 -4.27 -12.32 7.51
CA ALA A 139 -5.33 -12.98 6.75
C ALA A 139 -4.78 -13.91 5.67
N LEU A 140 -3.68 -13.51 5.06
CA LEU A 140 -2.96 -14.30 4.06
C LEU A 140 -2.03 -15.36 4.69
N SER A 141 -1.97 -15.46 6.03
CA SER A 141 -1.05 -16.34 6.78
C SER A 141 0.44 -16.01 6.54
N LEU A 142 0.76 -14.74 6.35
CA LEU A 142 2.09 -14.20 6.10
C LEU A 142 2.50 -13.21 7.22
N PRO A 143 2.66 -13.65 8.49
CA PRO A 143 2.83 -12.76 9.64
C PRO A 143 4.18 -12.05 9.69
N ARG A 144 5.17 -12.52 8.92
CA ARG A 144 6.49 -11.89 8.77
C ARG A 144 6.77 -11.68 7.29
N PHE A 145 7.23 -10.51 6.93
CA PHE A 145 7.38 -10.10 5.54
C PHE A 145 8.43 -9.00 5.36
N GLN A 146 8.88 -8.85 4.15
CA GLN A 146 9.62 -7.67 3.69
C GLN A 146 8.62 -6.66 3.12
N ALA A 147 8.93 -5.37 3.15
CA ALA A 147 8.00 -4.37 2.67
C ALA A 147 8.67 -3.21 1.93
N VAL A 148 7.98 -2.73 0.90
CA VAL A 148 8.37 -1.54 0.12
C VAL A 148 7.20 -0.58 0.13
N GLY A 149 7.46 0.70 0.42
CA GLY A 149 6.43 1.72 0.41
C GLY A 149 6.85 2.97 -0.36
N HIS A 150 5.99 3.41 -1.27
CA HIS A 150 6.17 4.65 -2.03
C HIS A 150 5.26 5.74 -1.48
N ASP A 151 5.73 6.97 -1.37
CA ASP A 151 4.99 8.16 -0.94
C ASP A 151 4.12 7.91 0.31
N ARG A 152 2.78 8.00 0.23
CA ARG A 152 1.88 7.71 1.37
C ARG A 152 2.09 6.31 1.92
N GLY A 153 2.28 5.31 1.05
CA GLY A 153 2.59 3.94 1.44
C GLY A 153 3.91 3.80 2.19
N GLY A 154 4.92 4.60 1.85
CA GLY A 154 6.17 4.64 2.60
C GLY A 154 5.99 5.22 4.01
N ARG A 155 5.06 6.17 4.20
CA ARG A 155 4.72 6.71 5.53
C ARG A 155 3.95 5.69 6.37
N VAL A 156 3.06 4.93 5.74
CA VAL A 156 2.40 3.77 6.38
C VAL A 156 3.45 2.74 6.79
N LEU A 157 4.40 2.42 5.91
CA LEU A 157 5.49 1.49 6.21
C LEU A 157 6.38 1.96 7.36
N HIS A 158 6.72 3.24 7.41
CA HIS A 158 7.45 3.80 8.56
C HIS A 158 6.72 3.54 9.87
N ARG A 159 5.42 3.87 9.92
CA ARG A 159 4.58 3.62 11.11
C ARG A 159 4.45 2.13 11.41
N LEU A 160 4.32 1.29 10.41
CA LEU A 160 4.27 -0.16 10.54
C LEU A 160 5.54 -0.70 11.22
N CYS A 161 6.72 -0.26 10.79
CA CYS A 161 8.00 -0.66 11.38
C CYS A 161 8.14 -0.24 12.86
N LEU A 162 7.54 0.90 13.24
CA LEU A 162 7.60 1.38 14.63
C LEU A 162 6.60 0.66 15.55
N ASP A 163 5.41 0.34 15.04
CA ASP A 163 4.34 -0.27 15.83
C ASP A 163 4.40 -1.81 15.83
N HIS A 164 4.98 -2.42 14.78
CA HIS A 164 5.05 -3.87 14.59
C HIS A 164 6.47 -4.31 14.16
N PRO A 165 7.50 -4.04 14.96
CA PRO A 165 8.89 -4.30 14.58
C PRO A 165 9.20 -5.77 14.27
N ASP A 166 8.46 -6.71 14.89
CA ASP A 166 8.68 -8.15 14.68
C ASP A 166 8.08 -8.66 13.36
N ALA A 167 7.19 -7.90 12.72
CA ALA A 167 6.52 -8.29 11.49
C ALA A 167 7.36 -7.98 10.25
N VAL A 168 8.14 -6.88 10.26
CA VAL A 168 8.89 -6.40 9.10
C VAL A 168 10.35 -6.80 9.18
N GLU A 169 10.79 -7.67 8.26
CA GLU A 169 12.16 -8.18 8.21
C GLU A 169 13.14 -7.22 7.54
N ARG A 170 12.69 -6.52 6.50
CA ARG A 170 13.41 -5.48 5.75
C ARG A 170 12.41 -4.47 5.21
N ALA A 171 12.77 -3.20 5.21
CA ALA A 171 11.92 -2.13 4.70
C ALA A 171 12.63 -1.31 3.63
N ALA A 172 11.91 -0.91 2.58
CA ALA A 172 12.40 0.08 1.62
C ALA A 172 11.38 1.21 1.45
N VAL A 173 11.82 2.45 1.53
CA VAL A 173 10.99 3.63 1.30
C VAL A 173 11.41 4.33 0.01
N LEU A 174 10.43 4.73 -0.80
CA LEU A 174 10.65 5.33 -2.11
C LEU A 174 10.16 6.77 -2.11
N ASP A 175 11.06 7.68 -2.41
CA ASP A 175 10.89 9.14 -2.62
C ASP A 175 10.14 9.87 -1.50
N ILE A 176 10.50 9.60 -0.26
CA ILE A 176 9.99 10.29 0.92
C ILE A 176 11.06 10.54 1.98
N GLY A 177 10.83 11.57 2.80
CA GLY A 177 11.44 11.74 4.12
C GLY A 177 10.42 11.48 5.24
N PRO A 178 10.81 11.33 6.50
CA PRO A 178 9.89 11.23 7.65
C PRO A 178 8.98 12.45 7.73
N THR A 179 7.67 12.22 7.97
CA THR A 179 6.63 13.27 7.90
C THR A 179 6.95 14.47 8.79
N ALA A 180 7.23 14.23 10.06
CA ALA A 180 7.53 15.29 11.02
C ALA A 180 8.81 16.09 10.62
N SER A 181 9.85 15.39 10.11
CA SER A 181 11.09 16.02 9.68
C SER A 181 10.89 16.93 8.47
N MET A 182 10.01 16.53 7.53
CA MET A 182 9.69 17.35 6.35
C MET A 182 8.85 18.59 6.74
N TYR A 183 7.82 18.42 7.59
CA TYR A 183 7.04 19.58 8.09
C TYR A 183 7.90 20.56 8.88
N ALA A 184 8.81 20.07 9.72
CA ALA A 184 9.71 20.93 10.51
C ALA A 184 10.69 21.76 9.65
N ARG A 185 10.94 21.36 8.40
CA ARG A 185 11.82 22.04 7.43
C ARG A 185 11.03 22.79 6.35
N THR A 186 9.75 23.11 6.61
CA THR A 186 8.92 23.86 5.66
C THR A 186 9.43 25.27 5.49
N ASP A 187 9.70 25.61 4.24
CA ASP A 187 9.98 26.95 3.78
C ASP A 187 9.14 27.28 2.52
N LYS A 188 9.33 28.47 1.95
CA LYS A 188 8.61 28.89 0.74
C LYS A 188 8.87 27.93 -0.44
N ALA A 189 10.10 27.45 -0.61
CA ALA A 189 10.45 26.57 -1.71
C ALA A 189 9.74 25.22 -1.59
N PHE A 190 9.78 24.61 -0.39
CA PHE A 190 9.07 23.37 -0.12
C PHE A 190 7.56 23.54 -0.23
N ALA A 191 6.98 24.58 0.37
CA ALA A 191 5.56 24.85 0.28
C ALA A 191 5.08 25.09 -1.16
N THR A 192 5.92 25.65 -2.02
CA THR A 192 5.62 25.83 -3.45
C THR A 192 5.69 24.47 -4.20
N ALA A 193 6.74 23.68 -3.96
CA ALA A 193 6.94 22.40 -4.63
C ALA A 193 5.91 21.36 -4.18
N TYR A 194 5.58 21.33 -2.90
CA TYR A 194 4.61 20.43 -2.27
C TYR A 194 3.33 21.17 -1.83
N PHE A 195 2.86 22.14 -2.65
CA PHE A 195 1.67 22.93 -2.33
C PHE A 195 0.45 22.08 -1.95
N HIS A 196 0.33 20.88 -2.51
CA HIS A 196 -0.75 19.95 -2.24
C HIS A 196 -0.80 19.51 -0.77
N TRP A 197 0.34 19.45 -0.05
CA TRP A 197 0.35 19.15 1.37
C TRP A 197 -0.42 20.19 2.18
N PHE A 198 -0.29 21.47 1.79
CA PHE A 198 -0.91 22.61 2.47
C PHE A 198 -2.32 22.89 1.95
N PHE A 199 -2.62 22.46 0.74
CA PHE A 199 -3.96 22.56 0.15
C PHE A 199 -4.88 21.45 0.66
N LEU A 200 -4.45 20.19 0.65
CA LEU A 200 -5.27 19.05 1.03
C LEU A 200 -5.63 19.02 2.53
N ILE A 201 -4.87 19.72 3.37
CA ILE A 201 -5.15 19.83 4.80
C ILE A 201 -6.13 20.96 5.16
N GLN A 202 -6.55 21.76 4.17
CA GLN A 202 -7.50 22.85 4.44
C GLN A 202 -8.83 22.29 4.99
N PRO A 203 -9.59 23.13 5.75
CA PRO A 203 -10.88 22.72 6.30
C PRO A 203 -11.79 22.13 5.23
N ARG A 204 -12.57 21.16 5.65
CA ARG A 204 -13.61 20.54 4.83
C ARG A 204 -14.67 21.58 4.52
N ASP A 205 -15.16 21.68 3.30
CA ASP A 205 -15.03 20.83 2.11
C ASP A 205 -14.22 21.53 0.98
N LEU A 206 -13.33 22.46 1.34
CA LEU A 206 -12.66 23.28 0.33
C LEU A 206 -11.85 22.48 -0.71
N PRO A 207 -10.87 21.62 -0.32
CA PRO A 207 -10.11 20.84 -1.30
C PRO A 207 -11.00 19.81 -2.01
N GLU A 208 -11.93 19.19 -1.32
CA GLU A 208 -12.83 18.21 -1.93
C GLU A 208 -13.68 18.79 -3.06
N ARG A 209 -14.23 19.99 -2.86
CA ARG A 209 -15.01 20.68 -3.90
C ARG A 209 -14.16 21.13 -5.06
N MET A 210 -12.98 21.68 -4.78
CA MET A 210 -12.11 22.17 -5.86
C MET A 210 -11.56 21.02 -6.71
N ILE A 211 -11.15 19.90 -6.10
CA ILE A 211 -10.70 18.70 -6.81
C ILE A 211 -11.86 18.05 -7.54
N GLY A 212 -13.01 17.90 -6.86
CA GLY A 212 -14.20 17.29 -7.42
C GLY A 212 -14.81 18.04 -8.61
N ALA A 213 -14.51 19.33 -8.80
CA ALA A 213 -14.92 20.09 -9.96
C ALA A 213 -14.23 19.62 -11.26
N ASP A 214 -12.95 19.19 -11.17
CA ASP A 214 -12.23 18.60 -12.30
C ASP A 214 -11.13 17.64 -11.76
N PRO A 215 -11.52 16.42 -11.34
CA PRO A 215 -10.59 15.46 -10.78
C PRO A 215 -9.56 14.96 -11.79
N GLU A 216 -9.88 14.98 -13.10
CA GLU A 216 -8.94 14.55 -14.13
C GLU A 216 -7.83 15.57 -14.36
N TYR A 217 -8.16 16.84 -14.36
CA TYR A 217 -7.15 17.91 -14.43
C TYR A 217 -6.23 17.84 -13.21
N TRP A 218 -6.80 17.69 -12.01
CA TRP A 218 -6.01 17.58 -10.79
C TRP A 218 -5.05 16.39 -10.84
N LEU A 219 -5.56 15.20 -11.14
CA LEU A 219 -4.77 13.97 -11.26
C LEU A 219 -3.66 14.12 -12.30
N GLY A 220 -4.01 14.55 -13.50
CA GLY A 220 -3.08 14.74 -14.61
C GLY A 220 -2.01 15.79 -14.29
N ARG A 221 -2.39 16.86 -13.59
CA ARG A 221 -1.47 17.92 -13.16
C ARG A 221 -0.43 17.40 -12.16
N LEU A 222 -0.85 16.60 -11.18
CA LEU A 222 0.07 16.03 -10.19
C LEU A 222 1.01 15.01 -10.81
N LEU A 223 0.48 14.04 -11.55
CA LEU A 223 1.29 13.00 -12.19
C LEU A 223 2.29 13.62 -13.17
N GLY A 224 1.86 14.56 -14.00
CA GLY A 224 2.72 15.24 -14.96
C GLY A 224 3.76 16.17 -14.32
N HIS A 225 3.43 16.79 -13.17
CA HIS A 225 4.36 17.71 -12.51
C HIS A 225 5.45 16.99 -11.70
N TRP A 226 5.10 15.84 -11.07
CA TRP A 226 6.05 15.11 -10.24
C TRP A 226 6.88 14.11 -11.02
N SER A 227 6.38 13.62 -12.16
CA SER A 227 7.18 12.87 -13.11
C SER A 227 8.18 13.78 -13.82
N ARG A 228 9.36 13.25 -14.12
CA ARG A 228 10.40 13.93 -14.91
C ARG A 228 10.59 13.32 -16.30
N LYS A 229 9.84 12.28 -16.59
CA LYS A 229 9.87 11.61 -17.89
C LYS A 229 8.46 11.62 -18.51
N PRO A 230 8.30 12.17 -19.74
CA PRO A 230 7.00 12.11 -20.43
C PRO A 230 6.65 10.67 -20.82
N GLY A 231 5.36 10.34 -20.84
CA GLY A 231 4.85 9.07 -21.35
C GLY A 231 5.20 7.85 -20.50
N VAL A 232 5.58 8.01 -19.23
CA VAL A 232 5.93 6.88 -18.34
C VAL A 232 4.72 6.11 -17.85
N PHE A 233 3.60 6.78 -17.72
CA PHE A 233 2.34 6.13 -17.32
C PHE A 233 1.70 5.47 -18.55
N THR A 234 1.47 4.16 -18.49
CA THR A 234 0.74 3.48 -19.56
C THR A 234 -0.72 3.94 -19.59
N GLU A 235 -1.39 3.86 -20.75
CA GLU A 235 -2.80 4.27 -20.84
C GLU A 235 -3.68 3.39 -19.92
N ALA A 236 -3.35 2.10 -19.78
CA ALA A 236 -4.06 1.21 -18.88
C ALA A 236 -3.90 1.62 -17.40
N ALA A 237 -2.69 2.02 -16.97
CA ALA A 237 -2.47 2.55 -15.61
C ALA A 237 -3.22 3.86 -15.40
N MET A 238 -3.15 4.78 -16.38
CA MET A 238 -3.88 6.05 -16.32
C MET A 238 -5.39 5.87 -16.27
N ALA A 239 -5.93 4.90 -17.02
CA ALA A 239 -7.35 4.59 -16.98
C ALA A 239 -7.79 4.14 -15.58
N GLU A 240 -6.97 3.31 -14.91
CA GLU A 240 -7.24 2.86 -13.54
C GLU A 240 -7.13 4.00 -12.53
N TYR A 241 -6.10 4.82 -12.61
CA TYR A 241 -5.96 5.99 -11.73
C TYR A 241 -7.13 6.96 -11.88
N ARG A 242 -7.56 7.26 -13.12
CA ARG A 242 -8.75 8.10 -13.40
C ARG A 242 -10.02 7.48 -12.84
N ARG A 243 -10.21 6.15 -13.05
CA ARG A 243 -11.37 5.44 -12.54
C ARG A 243 -11.53 5.60 -11.02
N CYS A 244 -10.44 5.37 -10.30
CA CYS A 244 -10.44 5.43 -8.84
C CYS A 244 -10.52 6.87 -8.32
N PHE A 245 -9.86 7.82 -8.98
CA PHE A 245 -9.79 9.21 -8.52
C PHE A 245 -11.06 10.02 -8.81
N ARG A 246 -11.94 9.55 -9.71
CA ARG A 246 -13.25 10.16 -9.94
C ARG A 246 -14.26 9.94 -8.81
N ASP A 247 -13.99 9.00 -7.91
CA ASP A 247 -14.85 8.71 -6.76
C ASP A 247 -14.76 9.85 -5.71
N PRO A 248 -15.88 10.57 -5.44
CA PRO A 248 -15.87 11.64 -4.44
C PRO A 248 -15.48 11.17 -3.04
N ALA A 249 -15.81 9.91 -2.68
CA ALA A 249 -15.38 9.33 -1.43
C ALA A 249 -13.85 9.12 -1.39
N GLY A 250 -13.23 8.77 -2.53
CA GLY A 250 -11.79 8.68 -2.70
C GLY A 250 -11.11 10.04 -2.53
N ILE A 251 -11.66 11.10 -3.15
CA ILE A 251 -11.16 12.47 -3.00
C ILE A 251 -11.20 12.88 -1.52
N THR A 252 -12.33 12.67 -0.84
CA THR A 252 -12.48 12.95 0.60
C THR A 252 -11.46 12.17 1.41
N ALA A 253 -11.31 10.88 1.15
CA ALA A 253 -10.36 10.01 1.86
C ALA A 253 -8.91 10.47 1.69
N THR A 254 -8.52 10.94 0.51
CA THR A 254 -7.16 11.48 0.29
C THR A 254 -6.94 12.77 1.08
N CYS A 255 -7.92 13.67 1.14
CA CYS A 255 -7.83 14.86 1.99
C CYS A 255 -7.69 14.49 3.47
N GLU A 256 -8.47 13.53 3.95
CA GLU A 256 -8.39 13.04 5.33
C GLU A 256 -7.03 12.39 5.66
N ASP A 257 -6.45 11.65 4.72
CA ASP A 257 -5.10 11.11 4.86
C ASP A 257 -4.04 12.21 5.06
N TYR A 258 -4.16 13.33 4.33
CA TYR A 258 -3.26 14.48 4.51
C TYR A 258 -3.57 15.24 5.79
N ARG A 259 -4.82 15.42 6.20
CA ARG A 259 -5.20 16.03 7.49
C ARG A 259 -4.65 15.21 8.65
N ALA A 260 -4.79 13.89 8.61
CA ALA A 260 -4.18 13.00 9.60
C ALA A 260 -2.66 13.19 9.67
N ALA A 261 -1.98 13.32 8.53
CA ALA A 261 -0.53 13.53 8.48
C ALA A 261 -0.09 14.86 9.10
N ALA A 262 -0.92 15.90 9.03
CA ALA A 262 -0.64 17.21 9.58
C ALA A 262 -1.09 17.38 11.06
N SER A 263 -1.75 16.39 11.62
CA SER A 263 -2.30 16.44 12.98
C SER A 263 -1.94 15.21 13.80
N ILE A 264 -2.78 14.17 13.80
CA ILE A 264 -2.64 13.01 14.68
C ILE A 264 -1.35 12.21 14.41
N ASP A 265 -0.88 12.13 13.15
CA ASP A 265 0.37 11.45 12.85
C ASP A 265 1.59 12.18 13.46
N LEU A 266 1.56 13.52 13.50
CA LEU A 266 2.60 14.31 14.19
C LEU A 266 2.56 14.12 15.71
N GLU A 267 1.38 13.92 16.29
CA GLU A 267 1.24 13.57 17.71
C GLU A 267 1.83 12.18 17.98
N HIS A 268 1.52 11.20 17.13
CA HIS A 268 2.12 9.86 17.20
C HIS A 268 3.64 9.89 17.04
N ASP A 269 4.15 10.67 16.08
CA ASP A 269 5.61 10.80 15.85
C ASP A 269 6.30 11.46 17.05
N ARG A 270 5.66 12.42 17.70
CA ARG A 270 6.18 13.06 18.91
C ARG A 270 6.16 12.11 20.11
N ALA A 271 5.09 11.37 20.31
CA ALA A 271 4.98 10.37 21.37
C ALA A 271 6.02 9.25 21.23
N ASP A 272 6.34 8.87 19.98
CA ASP A 272 7.28 7.82 19.64
C ASP A 272 8.67 8.37 19.21
N ALA A 273 9.03 9.60 19.59
CA ALA A 273 10.26 10.28 19.11
C ALA A 273 11.56 9.48 19.36
N GLN A 274 11.58 8.63 20.38
CA GLN A 274 12.74 7.78 20.73
C GLN A 274 12.73 6.43 20.02
N LYS A 275 11.63 6.04 19.40
CA LYS A 275 11.56 4.77 18.67
C LYS A 275 12.29 4.90 17.34
N ARG A 276 12.95 3.81 16.94
CA ARG A 276 13.65 3.70 15.67
C ARG A 276 13.17 2.46 14.91
N VAL A 277 13.20 2.54 13.60
CA VAL A 277 13.04 1.37 12.74
C VAL A 277 14.17 0.39 13.05
N ALA A 278 13.81 -0.81 13.46
CA ALA A 278 14.74 -1.83 13.93
C ALA A 278 15.32 -2.69 12.81
N CYS A 279 14.54 -2.93 11.76
CA CYS A 279 15.00 -3.70 10.59
C CYS A 279 15.87 -2.85 9.66
N PRO A 280 16.70 -3.47 8.80
CA PRO A 280 17.42 -2.76 7.74
C PRO A 280 16.45 -1.96 6.87
N LEU A 281 16.81 -0.69 6.63
CA LEU A 281 16.03 0.27 5.86
C LEU A 281 16.77 0.73 4.62
N MET A 282 16.22 0.48 3.45
CA MET A 282 16.69 1.09 2.20
C MET A 282 15.88 2.33 1.86
N VAL A 283 16.56 3.39 1.44
CA VAL A 283 15.98 4.65 0.99
C VAL A 283 16.34 4.86 -0.47
N LEU A 284 15.34 4.88 -1.36
CA LEU A 284 15.52 5.25 -2.75
C LEU A 284 14.76 6.55 -3.03
N TRP A 285 15.36 7.44 -3.82
CA TRP A 285 14.69 8.68 -4.21
C TRP A 285 15.01 9.07 -5.64
N GLY A 286 14.12 9.88 -6.25
CA GLY A 286 14.37 10.45 -7.56
C GLY A 286 15.38 11.59 -7.47
N ALA A 287 16.50 11.49 -8.21
CA ALA A 287 17.51 12.53 -8.27
C ALA A 287 16.95 13.89 -8.77
N GLU A 288 15.93 13.81 -9.62
CA GLU A 288 15.25 14.97 -10.20
C GLU A 288 13.97 15.38 -9.45
N GLY A 289 13.57 14.56 -8.45
CA GLY A 289 12.41 14.79 -7.59
C GLY A 289 12.64 15.87 -6.54
N VAL A 290 11.58 16.23 -5.82
CA VAL A 290 11.63 17.24 -4.74
C VAL A 290 12.47 16.72 -3.57
N VAL A 291 12.33 15.45 -3.22
CA VAL A 291 13.11 14.85 -2.11
C VAL A 291 14.61 14.95 -2.39
N GLY A 292 15.05 14.55 -3.57
CA GLY A 292 16.47 14.58 -3.93
C GLY A 292 17.05 15.99 -4.07
N LYS A 293 16.23 16.99 -4.41
CA LYS A 293 16.69 18.38 -4.58
C LYS A 293 16.69 19.20 -3.30
N MET A 294 15.82 18.86 -2.35
CA MET A 294 15.58 19.72 -1.19
C MET A 294 16.05 19.10 0.13
N PHE A 295 16.30 17.78 0.16
CA PHE A 295 16.64 17.10 1.39
C PHE A 295 17.83 16.15 1.20
N ASP A 296 18.62 16.01 2.25
CA ASP A 296 19.49 14.84 2.42
C ASP A 296 18.64 13.67 2.93
N ALA A 297 18.14 12.86 1.99
CA ALA A 297 17.24 11.77 2.30
C ALA A 297 17.85 10.76 3.27
N LEU A 298 19.14 10.44 3.13
CA LEU A 298 19.81 9.50 4.04
C LEU A 298 19.99 10.07 5.44
N ALA A 299 20.36 11.35 5.56
CA ALA A 299 20.49 11.99 6.87
C ALA A 299 19.16 11.99 7.62
N LEU A 300 18.04 12.32 6.93
CA LEU A 300 16.70 12.31 7.51
C LEU A 300 16.32 10.93 8.07
N TRP A 301 16.62 9.87 7.30
CA TRP A 301 16.25 8.52 7.72
C TRP A 301 17.20 7.93 8.78
N ARG A 302 18.47 8.35 8.81
CA ARG A 302 19.40 7.99 9.90
C ARG A 302 18.97 8.52 11.27
N GLU A 303 18.15 9.59 11.30
CA GLU A 303 17.49 10.04 12.53
C GLU A 303 16.42 9.06 13.03
N LYS A 304 15.85 8.21 12.15
CA LYS A 304 14.69 7.36 12.42
C LYS A 304 14.97 5.85 12.35
N ALA A 305 16.10 5.43 11.85
CA ALA A 305 16.49 4.03 11.72
C ALA A 305 17.97 3.82 12.07
N SER A 306 18.33 2.61 12.51
CA SER A 306 19.68 2.28 12.94
C SER A 306 20.58 1.80 11.80
N ASP A 307 19.99 1.08 10.84
CA ASP A 307 20.66 0.54 9.65
C ASP A 307 20.01 1.12 8.39
N VAL A 308 20.67 2.11 7.78
CA VAL A 308 20.13 2.86 6.63
C VAL A 308 21.13 2.83 5.48
N SER A 309 20.68 2.28 4.37
CA SER A 309 21.37 2.33 3.07
C SER A 309 20.47 3.03 2.02
N GLY A 310 21.03 3.35 0.87
CA GLY A 310 20.20 3.88 -0.21
C GLY A 310 20.95 4.72 -1.22
N ARG A 311 20.24 5.11 -2.29
CA ARG A 311 20.79 5.91 -3.38
C ARG A 311 19.70 6.63 -4.18
N ALA A 312 20.10 7.67 -4.89
CA ALA A 312 19.26 8.33 -5.88
C ALA A 312 19.11 7.47 -7.14
N LEU A 313 17.96 7.54 -7.78
CA LEU A 313 17.68 6.96 -9.10
C LEU A 313 17.45 8.08 -10.14
N PRO A 314 17.74 7.84 -11.44
CA PRO A 314 17.65 8.86 -12.50
C PRO A 314 16.20 9.09 -12.94
N CYS A 315 15.36 9.63 -12.04
CA CYS A 315 13.93 9.83 -12.25
C CYS A 315 13.38 10.95 -11.35
N GLY A 316 12.09 11.25 -11.48
CA GLY A 316 11.30 12.04 -10.56
C GLY A 316 10.73 11.23 -9.40
N HIS A 317 9.45 11.51 -9.10
CA HIS A 317 8.78 10.95 -7.93
C HIS A 317 8.35 9.46 -8.08
N PHE A 318 7.98 9.06 -9.28
CA PHE A 318 7.33 7.76 -9.51
C PHE A 318 8.32 6.67 -9.90
N LEU A 319 9.26 6.33 -9.00
CA LEU A 319 10.38 5.43 -9.24
C LEU A 319 10.01 4.13 -10.00
N PRO A 320 8.97 3.37 -9.58
CA PRO A 320 8.60 2.12 -10.25
C PRO A 320 8.11 2.30 -11.69
N GLU A 321 7.62 3.48 -12.05
CA GLU A 321 7.11 3.77 -13.39
C GLU A 321 8.10 4.54 -14.26
N GLU A 322 8.90 5.42 -13.66
CA GLU A 322 9.88 6.25 -14.37
C GLU A 322 11.24 5.55 -14.58
N ALA A 323 11.67 4.76 -13.61
CA ALA A 323 12.95 4.02 -13.60
C ALA A 323 12.74 2.57 -13.12
N PRO A 324 11.88 1.78 -13.82
CA PRO A 324 11.52 0.43 -13.38
C PRO A 324 12.71 -0.51 -13.26
N ARG A 325 13.67 -0.46 -14.19
CA ARG A 325 14.86 -1.33 -14.19
C ARG A 325 15.76 -1.05 -13.00
N GLU A 326 16.06 0.21 -12.77
CA GLU A 326 16.92 0.67 -11.67
C GLU A 326 16.26 0.43 -10.32
N THR A 327 14.95 0.67 -10.23
CA THR A 327 14.15 0.38 -9.03
C THR A 327 14.14 -1.11 -8.73
N LEU A 328 13.84 -1.95 -9.72
CA LEU A 328 13.84 -3.41 -9.57
C LEU A 328 15.21 -3.93 -9.13
N ALA A 329 16.28 -3.51 -9.79
CA ALA A 329 17.64 -3.93 -9.47
C ALA A 329 18.02 -3.58 -8.02
N ALA A 330 17.73 -2.35 -7.59
CA ALA A 330 17.99 -1.91 -6.22
C ALA A 330 17.19 -2.72 -5.19
N LEU A 331 15.91 -2.96 -5.47
CA LEU A 331 15.04 -3.77 -4.59
C LEU A 331 15.53 -5.21 -4.50
N GLN A 332 15.88 -5.84 -5.63
CA GLN A 332 16.40 -7.21 -5.63
C GLN A 332 17.72 -7.33 -4.88
N GLU A 333 18.67 -6.40 -5.09
CA GLU A 333 19.93 -6.34 -4.36
C GLU A 333 19.71 -6.30 -2.83
N PHE A 334 18.73 -5.54 -2.38
CA PHE A 334 18.46 -5.36 -0.95
C PHE A 334 17.59 -6.46 -0.33
N LEU A 335 16.59 -6.97 -1.05
CA LEU A 335 15.58 -7.89 -0.49
C LEU A 335 15.97 -9.37 -0.57
N VAL A 336 16.91 -9.75 -1.45
CA VAL A 336 17.29 -11.16 -1.67
C VAL A 336 18.35 -11.67 -0.69
N ILE A 337 18.98 -10.81 0.09
CA ILE A 337 20.04 -11.16 1.06
C ILE A 337 19.49 -11.97 2.24
#